data_99c32dfa032a0faed3ef3d8ef0109aad
#
_entry.id   99c32dfa032a0faed3ef3d8ef0109aad
#
_cell.length_a   1.000
_cell.length_b   1.000
_cell.length_c   1.000
_cell.angle_alpha   90.00
_cell.angle_beta   90.00
_cell.angle_gamma   90.00
#
_symmetry.space_group_name_H-M   'P 1'
#
loop_
_entity.id
_entity.type
_entity.pdbx_description
1 polymer ?
#
loop_
_entity_poly.entity_id
_entity_poly.type
_entity_poly.pdbx_seq_one_letter_code
_entity_poly.pdbx_strand_id
1 'polypeptide(L)'
;MITGKGGIGKSLVAAALGQMVAESGRRVLVVQNAALDQISPLFGLPSVYDRVVTVQPQLDVLNIDSVANFRDYIVEYLGQRRLYDTVFSNRVVKSLINAVPGWADVMLLGRLLFECELRPQHDLVIFDGPASGHFYNLMTTPDSVLGMSLGGPLAKETQRVKSFLSDKNKCCSVYVAVPEELVISECLDFLPRLEKISHVTLAGLFLNKTPPNQNSLVGASPALDYARRSRASAAEATNSLKVGLSESSPTLRSLPIWGLPDLGFIDEPLKPGFGEQILTATNPFRPTGSR
;
A
#
# COMPACT_ATOMS: atom_id res chain seq x y z
N MET A 1 -4.85 0.89 -1.46
CA MET A 1 -3.76 1.00 -0.49
C MET A 1 -3.04 -0.34 -0.37
N ILE A 2 -1.73 -0.36 -0.22
CA ILE A 2 -0.93 -1.58 -0.11
C ILE A 2 -0.32 -1.64 1.30
N THR A 3 -0.40 -2.79 1.96
CA THR A 3 0.23 -3.04 3.25
C THR A 3 0.75 -4.47 3.37
N GLY A 4 1.41 -4.80 4.44
CA GLY A 4 2.03 -6.10 4.73
C GLY A 4 3.28 -5.93 5.59
N LYS A 5 3.94 -7.01 5.97
CA LYS A 5 5.15 -6.97 6.81
C LYS A 5 6.26 -6.08 6.23
N GLY A 6 7.16 -5.58 7.05
CA GLY A 6 8.35 -4.86 6.59
C GLY A 6 9.28 -5.75 5.74
N GLY A 7 9.90 -5.19 4.68
CA GLY A 7 10.92 -5.89 3.87
C GLY A 7 10.44 -6.92 2.85
N ILE A 8 9.13 -7.08 2.66
CA ILE A 8 8.56 -8.09 1.75
C ILE A 8 8.35 -7.61 0.31
N GLY A 9 8.78 -6.39 -0.03
CA GLY A 9 8.70 -5.84 -1.39
C GLY A 9 7.41 -5.09 -1.71
N LYS A 10 6.73 -4.49 -0.73
CA LYS A 10 5.52 -3.67 -0.94
C LYS A 10 5.72 -2.56 -1.97
N SER A 11 6.80 -1.79 -1.84
CA SER A 11 7.12 -0.67 -2.74
C SER A 11 7.33 -1.14 -4.18
N LEU A 12 7.95 -2.31 -4.38
CA LEU A 12 8.08 -2.92 -5.69
C LEU A 12 6.73 -3.33 -6.27
N VAL A 13 5.86 -3.93 -5.45
CA VAL A 13 4.49 -4.28 -5.86
C VAL A 13 3.70 -3.03 -6.21
N ALA A 14 3.83 -1.94 -5.44
CA ALA A 14 3.19 -0.66 -5.73
C ALA A 14 3.68 -0.07 -7.06
N ALA A 15 4.98 -0.08 -7.30
CA ALA A 15 5.59 0.41 -8.53
C ALA A 15 5.16 -0.43 -9.75
N ALA A 16 5.21 -1.75 -9.64
CA ALA A 16 4.82 -2.67 -10.72
C ALA A 16 3.32 -2.55 -11.08
N LEU A 17 2.46 -2.45 -10.06
CA LEU A 17 1.03 -2.24 -10.26
C LEU A 17 0.76 -0.88 -10.90
N GLY A 18 1.45 0.17 -10.44
CA GLY A 18 1.36 1.51 -11.01
C GLY A 18 1.77 1.52 -12.49
N GLN A 19 2.89 0.88 -12.81
CA GLN A 19 3.39 0.77 -14.18
C GLN A 19 2.39 0.03 -15.09
N MET A 20 1.92 -1.14 -14.67
CA MET A 20 0.96 -1.93 -15.45
C MET A 20 -0.31 -1.14 -15.78
N VAL A 21 -0.85 -0.42 -14.80
CA VAL A 21 -2.06 0.38 -15.00
C VAL A 21 -1.79 1.59 -15.89
N ALA A 22 -0.63 2.25 -15.74
CA ALA A 22 -0.22 3.36 -16.59
C ALA A 22 -0.03 2.93 -18.06
N GLU A 23 0.55 1.76 -18.29
CA GLU A 23 0.71 1.18 -19.64
C GLU A 23 -0.64 0.84 -20.31
N SER A 24 -1.70 0.64 -19.53
CA SER A 24 -3.07 0.54 -20.06
C SER A 24 -3.69 1.89 -20.48
N GLY A 25 -2.94 2.99 -20.37
CA GLY A 25 -3.36 4.34 -20.75
C GLY A 25 -4.05 5.14 -19.64
N ARG A 26 -4.09 4.64 -18.41
CA ARG A 26 -4.65 5.34 -17.24
C ARG A 26 -3.58 6.20 -16.56
N ARG A 27 -3.96 7.35 -16.06
CA ARG A 27 -3.08 8.21 -15.25
C ARG A 27 -3.01 7.66 -13.83
N VAL A 28 -1.82 7.34 -13.36
CA VAL A 28 -1.58 6.73 -12.05
C VAL A 28 -0.67 7.59 -11.21
N LEU A 29 -1.01 7.74 -9.94
CA LEU A 29 -0.15 8.31 -8.92
C LEU A 29 0.22 7.24 -7.90
N VAL A 30 1.51 6.97 -7.74
CA VAL A 30 2.01 6.16 -6.63
C VAL A 30 2.46 7.08 -5.51
N VAL A 31 1.82 6.95 -4.36
CA VAL A 31 2.09 7.77 -3.17
C VAL A 31 2.77 6.92 -2.13
N GLN A 32 3.83 7.43 -1.53
CA GLN A 32 4.47 6.87 -0.35
C GLN A 32 4.61 7.94 0.75
N ASN A 33 4.76 7.50 1.98
CA ASN A 33 5.13 8.34 3.12
C ASN A 33 6.33 7.67 3.80
N ALA A 34 7.51 7.94 3.27
CA ALA A 34 8.74 7.30 3.70
C ALA A 34 9.86 8.34 3.88
N ALA A 35 10.69 8.16 4.91
CA ALA A 35 11.86 9.01 5.15
C ALA A 35 12.85 8.97 3.97
N LEU A 36 12.88 7.86 3.24
CA LEU A 36 13.65 7.68 2.02
C LEU A 36 12.71 7.21 0.91
N ASP A 37 12.67 7.94 -0.21
CA ASP A 37 11.92 7.54 -1.39
C ASP A 37 12.45 6.20 -1.93
N GLN A 38 11.58 5.22 -2.00
CA GLN A 38 11.87 3.86 -2.46
C GLN A 38 11.31 3.57 -3.85
N ILE A 39 10.45 4.46 -4.38
CA ILE A 39 9.74 4.25 -5.64
C ILE A 39 10.48 4.90 -6.82
N SER A 40 10.82 6.19 -6.73
CA SER A 40 11.50 6.89 -7.83
C SER A 40 12.81 6.24 -8.28
N PRO A 41 13.67 5.73 -7.36
CA PRO A 41 14.89 5.00 -7.75
C PRO A 41 14.62 3.72 -8.56
N LEU A 42 13.48 3.05 -8.37
CA LEU A 42 13.10 1.89 -9.18
C LEU A 42 12.95 2.25 -10.67
N PHE A 43 12.68 3.52 -10.97
CA PHE A 43 12.58 4.04 -12.35
C PHE A 43 13.83 4.78 -12.80
N GLY A 44 14.94 4.66 -12.07
CA GLY A 44 16.22 5.30 -12.40
C GLY A 44 16.27 6.80 -12.09
N LEU A 45 15.35 7.32 -11.32
CA LEU A 45 15.30 8.73 -10.94
C LEU A 45 15.87 8.94 -9.52
N PRO A 46 16.36 10.15 -9.20
CA PRO A 46 16.74 10.48 -7.85
C PRO A 46 15.50 10.52 -6.93
N SER A 47 15.72 10.33 -5.64
CA SER A 47 14.66 10.45 -4.63
C SER A 47 13.93 11.78 -4.70
N VAL A 48 12.61 11.72 -4.58
CA VAL A 48 11.70 12.86 -4.70
C VAL A 48 10.97 13.06 -3.37
N TYR A 49 10.74 14.33 -3.01
CA TYR A 49 10.01 14.69 -1.79
C TYR A 49 9.05 15.85 -2.09
N ASP A 50 7.85 15.76 -1.53
CA ASP A 50 6.80 16.79 -1.50
C ASP A 50 6.37 17.39 -2.84
N ARG A 51 6.71 16.75 -3.91
CA ARG A 51 6.27 17.13 -5.27
C ARG A 51 5.92 15.89 -6.07
N VAL A 52 4.93 16.04 -6.93
CA VAL A 52 4.60 15.03 -7.93
C VAL A 52 5.64 15.07 -9.04
N VAL A 53 6.20 13.90 -9.38
CA VAL A 53 7.17 13.76 -10.46
C VAL A 53 6.76 12.62 -11.37
N THR A 54 6.73 12.89 -12.67
CA THR A 54 6.47 11.89 -13.70
C THR A 54 7.70 10.99 -13.85
N VAL A 55 7.55 9.72 -13.60
CA VAL A 55 8.62 8.71 -13.69
C VAL A 55 8.55 7.94 -15.01
N GLN A 56 7.36 7.79 -15.58
CA GLN A 56 7.07 7.23 -16.90
C GLN A 56 5.81 7.86 -17.48
N PRO A 57 5.50 7.72 -18.78
CA PRO A 57 4.22 8.17 -19.34
C PRO A 57 3.04 7.66 -18.51
N GLN A 58 2.13 8.55 -18.13
CA GLN A 58 0.95 8.27 -17.31
C GLN A 58 1.24 7.78 -15.88
N LEU A 59 2.49 7.76 -15.42
CA LEU A 59 2.88 7.32 -14.08
C LEU A 59 3.63 8.42 -13.34
N ASP A 60 3.00 8.90 -12.30
CA ASP A 60 3.55 9.89 -11.39
C ASP A 60 3.85 9.27 -10.02
N VAL A 61 4.83 9.83 -9.32
CA VAL A 61 5.21 9.44 -7.95
C VAL A 61 5.19 10.67 -7.05
N LEU A 62 4.73 10.47 -5.84
CA LEU A 62 4.75 11.45 -4.75
C LEU A 62 5.24 10.78 -3.47
N ASN A 63 6.34 11.28 -2.91
CA ASN A 63 6.72 10.95 -1.54
C ASN A 63 6.33 12.09 -0.61
N ILE A 64 5.41 11.82 0.30
CA ILE A 64 4.85 12.79 1.24
C ILE A 64 5.78 12.93 2.45
N ASP A 65 6.36 14.11 2.66
CA ASP A 65 6.91 14.49 3.97
C ASP A 65 5.78 15.05 4.84
N SER A 66 5.65 14.54 6.04
CA SER A 66 4.54 14.87 6.96
C SER A 66 4.45 16.36 7.32
N VAL A 67 5.55 17.12 7.32
CA VAL A 67 5.55 18.55 7.71
C VAL A 67 5.18 19.46 6.55
N ALA A 68 5.78 19.24 5.37
CA ALA A 68 5.50 20.06 4.19
C ALA A 68 4.11 19.76 3.62
N ASN A 69 3.72 18.49 3.62
CA ASN A 69 2.39 18.05 3.22
C ASN A 69 1.27 18.73 4.03
N PHE A 70 1.47 18.90 5.32
CA PHE A 70 0.52 19.58 6.18
C PHE A 70 0.29 21.04 5.75
N ARG A 71 1.35 21.73 5.37
CA ARG A 71 1.29 23.10 4.87
C ARG A 71 0.45 23.21 3.60
N ASP A 72 0.79 22.40 2.62
CA ASP A 72 0.15 22.46 1.30
C ASP A 72 -1.31 22.04 1.37
N TYR A 73 -1.62 21.02 2.17
CA TYR A 73 -2.98 20.58 2.42
C TYR A 73 -3.85 21.68 3.06
N ILE A 74 -3.36 22.38 4.08
CA ILE A 74 -4.11 23.47 4.73
C ILE A 74 -4.26 24.68 3.78
N VAL A 75 -3.22 25.03 3.08
CA VAL A 75 -3.23 26.21 2.19
C VAL A 75 -4.11 25.98 0.96
N GLU A 76 -3.98 24.83 0.33
CA GLU A 76 -4.73 24.52 -0.89
C GLU A 76 -6.18 24.11 -0.59
N TYR A 77 -6.39 23.34 0.46
CA TYR A 77 -7.69 22.75 0.77
C TYR A 77 -8.62 23.66 1.55
N LEU A 78 -8.12 24.36 2.55
CA LEU A 78 -8.94 25.29 3.33
C LEU A 78 -9.04 26.67 2.69
N GLY A 79 -8.33 26.93 1.59
CA GLY A 79 -8.34 28.22 0.88
C GLY A 79 -7.84 29.39 1.76
N GLN A 80 -7.23 29.09 2.89
CA GLN A 80 -6.94 30.07 3.93
C GLN A 80 -5.45 30.13 4.26
N ARG A 81 -4.67 30.65 3.32
CA ARG A 81 -3.25 30.95 3.58
C ARG A 81 -3.04 31.81 4.84
N ARG A 82 -3.96 32.75 5.12
CA ARG A 82 -3.92 33.57 6.33
C ARG A 82 -4.19 32.76 7.60
N LEU A 83 -5.03 31.73 7.55
CA LEU A 83 -5.28 30.84 8.68
C LEU A 83 -4.04 29.99 8.99
N TYR A 84 -3.36 29.49 7.95
CA TYR A 84 -2.10 28.77 8.12
C TYR A 84 -1.06 29.65 8.80
N ASP A 85 -0.81 30.85 8.30
CA ASP A 85 0.19 31.77 8.85
C ASP A 85 -0.15 32.16 10.30
N THR A 86 -1.43 32.29 10.65
CA THR A 86 -1.87 32.61 12.01
C THR A 86 -1.78 31.41 12.97
N VAL A 87 -2.15 30.23 12.51
CA VAL A 87 -2.16 29.00 13.30
C VAL A 87 -0.75 28.46 13.48
N PHE A 88 0.08 28.49 12.44
CA PHE A 88 1.43 27.88 12.47
C PHE A 88 2.57 28.83 12.84
N SER A 89 2.34 30.15 12.82
CA SER A 89 3.26 31.10 13.44
C SER A 89 3.19 31.06 14.99
N ASN A 90 2.07 30.57 15.52
CA ASN A 90 1.87 30.47 16.96
C ASN A 90 2.47 29.16 17.51
N ARG A 91 3.56 29.25 18.26
CA ARG A 91 4.23 28.12 18.93
C ARG A 91 3.28 27.26 19.76
N VAL A 92 2.31 27.88 20.43
CA VAL A 92 1.35 27.18 21.30
C VAL A 92 0.42 26.31 20.48
N VAL A 93 -0.10 26.83 19.36
CA VAL A 93 -0.99 26.08 18.46
C VAL A 93 -0.23 24.93 17.80
N LYS A 94 1.00 25.16 17.37
CA LYS A 94 1.87 24.12 16.82
C LYS A 94 2.14 23.00 17.82
N SER A 95 2.40 23.36 19.08
CA SER A 95 2.58 22.38 20.15
C SER A 95 1.29 21.62 20.46
N LEU A 96 0.14 22.29 20.43
CA LEU A 96 -1.16 21.68 20.67
C LEU A 96 -1.52 20.67 19.56
N ILE A 97 -1.29 21.03 18.31
CA ILE A 97 -1.50 20.15 17.15
C ILE A 97 -0.62 18.91 17.24
N ASN A 98 0.67 19.10 17.58
CA ASN A 98 1.58 17.98 17.75
C ASN A 98 1.26 17.12 18.99
N ALA A 99 0.49 17.64 19.92
CA ALA A 99 0.05 16.91 21.12
C ALA A 99 -1.22 16.06 20.87
N VAL A 100 -1.93 16.26 19.76
CA VAL A 100 -3.10 15.42 19.42
C VAL A 100 -2.62 14.11 18.81
N PRO A 101 -2.79 12.97 19.51
CA PRO A 101 -2.40 11.68 18.95
C PRO A 101 -3.15 11.40 17.64
N GLY A 102 -2.44 10.89 16.62
CA GLY A 102 -3.02 10.54 15.33
C GLY A 102 -3.24 11.71 14.37
N TRP A 103 -2.88 12.95 14.75
CA TRP A 103 -3.03 14.09 13.85
C TRP A 103 -2.29 13.91 12.52
N ALA A 104 -1.04 13.45 12.56
CA ALA A 104 -0.25 13.20 11.36
C ALA A 104 -0.89 12.16 10.44
N ASP A 105 -1.48 11.13 11.01
CA ASP A 105 -2.17 10.08 10.27
C ASP A 105 -3.43 10.60 9.58
N VAL A 106 -4.24 11.41 10.27
CA VAL A 106 -5.43 12.05 9.67
C VAL A 106 -5.01 12.97 8.52
N MET A 107 -3.91 13.71 8.67
CA MET A 107 -3.40 14.57 7.59
C MET A 107 -2.87 13.78 6.40
N LEU A 108 -2.20 12.66 6.64
CA LEU A 108 -1.76 11.76 5.57
C LEU A 108 -2.96 11.20 4.80
N LEU A 109 -3.96 10.68 5.51
CA LEU A 109 -5.19 10.18 4.91
C LEU A 109 -5.98 11.29 4.20
N GLY A 110 -6.01 12.49 4.75
CA GLY A 110 -6.60 13.67 4.14
C GLY A 110 -5.90 14.06 2.82
N ARG A 111 -4.56 13.93 2.77
CA ARG A 111 -3.82 14.15 1.52
C ARG A 111 -4.17 13.09 0.46
N LEU A 112 -4.33 11.84 0.84
CA LEU A 112 -4.76 10.79 -0.10
C LEU A 112 -6.18 11.09 -0.64
N LEU A 113 -7.09 11.48 0.25
CA LEU A 113 -8.43 11.94 -0.14
C LEU A 113 -8.37 13.13 -1.12
N PHE A 114 -7.49 14.09 -0.87
CA PHE A 114 -7.29 15.25 -1.74
C PHE A 114 -6.87 14.85 -3.15
N GLU A 115 -5.89 13.95 -3.29
CA GLU A 115 -5.43 13.47 -4.59
C GLU A 115 -6.51 12.65 -5.33
N CYS A 116 -7.36 11.94 -4.60
CA CYS A 116 -8.41 11.11 -5.18
C CYS A 116 -9.66 11.89 -5.59
N GLU A 117 -10.12 12.84 -4.77
CA GLU A 117 -11.44 13.48 -4.97
C GLU A 117 -11.38 14.97 -5.31
N LEU A 118 -10.43 15.69 -4.74
CA LEU A 118 -10.44 17.16 -4.84
C LEU A 118 -9.56 17.67 -5.95
N ARG A 119 -8.52 16.94 -6.29
CA ARG A 119 -7.64 17.21 -7.41
C ARG A 119 -7.50 15.97 -8.29
N PRO A 120 -8.59 15.48 -8.91
CA PRO A 120 -8.59 14.21 -9.64
C PRO A 120 -7.81 14.32 -10.95
N GLN A 121 -6.49 14.47 -10.85
CA GLN A 121 -5.57 14.47 -12.00
C GLN A 121 -5.22 13.04 -12.43
N HIS A 122 -5.46 12.04 -11.55
CA HIS A 122 -5.14 10.65 -11.75
C HIS A 122 -6.41 9.79 -11.68
N ASP A 123 -6.43 8.75 -12.50
CA ASP A 123 -7.54 7.80 -12.57
C ASP A 123 -7.40 6.71 -11.49
N LEU A 124 -6.18 6.54 -10.95
CA LEU A 124 -5.86 5.64 -9.86
C LEU A 124 -4.77 6.24 -8.96
N VAL A 125 -4.98 6.18 -7.65
CA VAL A 125 -3.96 6.51 -6.65
C VAL A 125 -3.60 5.23 -5.90
N ILE A 126 -2.33 4.84 -5.93
CA ILE A 126 -1.78 3.69 -5.22
C ILE A 126 -0.97 4.21 -4.03
N PHE A 127 -1.41 3.93 -2.81
CA PHE A 127 -0.65 4.25 -1.62
C PHE A 127 0.21 3.07 -1.20
N ASP A 128 1.53 3.22 -1.30
CA ASP A 128 2.52 2.31 -0.71
C ASP A 128 2.55 2.54 0.81
N GLY A 129 1.71 1.81 1.50
CA GLY A 129 1.44 2.00 2.91
C GLY A 129 2.52 1.40 3.80
N PRO A 130 2.52 1.78 5.09
CA PRO A 130 3.47 1.31 6.06
C PRO A 130 3.30 -0.20 6.36
N ALA A 131 4.21 -0.74 7.17
CA ALA A 131 4.12 -2.11 7.66
C ALA A 131 2.81 -2.34 8.44
N SER A 132 2.35 -3.61 8.46
CA SER A 132 1.05 -4.06 8.98
C SER A 132 0.64 -3.42 10.31
N GLY A 133 1.52 -3.36 11.30
CA GLY A 133 1.22 -2.73 12.60
C GLY A 133 0.96 -1.22 12.50
N HIS A 134 1.79 -0.50 11.76
CA HIS A 134 1.57 0.94 11.52
C HIS A 134 0.36 1.19 10.63
N PHE A 135 0.11 0.34 9.64
CA PHE A 135 -1.08 0.42 8.81
C PHE A 135 -2.37 0.25 9.62
N TYR A 136 -2.37 -0.70 10.56
CA TYR A 136 -3.49 -0.88 11.48
C TYR A 136 -3.76 0.39 12.29
N ASN A 137 -2.71 0.99 12.87
CA ASN A 137 -2.84 2.24 13.61
C ASN A 137 -3.37 3.37 12.72
N LEU A 138 -2.81 3.52 11.51
CA LEU A 138 -3.26 4.50 10.52
C LEU A 138 -4.76 4.35 10.23
N MET A 139 -5.24 3.12 10.03
CA MET A 139 -6.65 2.85 9.75
C MET A 139 -7.58 3.03 10.96
N THR A 140 -7.10 2.84 12.19
CA THR A 140 -7.90 3.04 13.42
C THR A 140 -7.87 4.48 13.92
N THR A 141 -6.94 5.29 13.43
CA THR A 141 -6.78 6.70 13.85
C THR A 141 -8.06 7.53 13.66
N PRO A 142 -8.81 7.45 12.54
CA PRO A 142 -10.05 8.22 12.41
C PRO A 142 -11.07 7.95 13.52
N ASP A 143 -11.25 6.69 13.92
CA ASP A 143 -12.14 6.33 15.03
C ASP A 143 -11.65 6.87 16.38
N SER A 144 -10.35 6.77 16.61
CA SER A 144 -9.72 7.26 17.83
C SER A 144 -9.88 8.79 17.98
N VAL A 145 -9.62 9.54 16.91
CA VAL A 145 -9.75 11.02 16.91
C VAL A 145 -11.20 11.46 17.08
N LEU A 146 -12.15 10.79 16.40
CA LEU A 146 -13.59 11.07 16.57
C LEU A 146 -14.07 10.72 17.98
N GLY A 147 -13.56 9.66 18.58
CA GLY A 147 -13.86 9.25 19.95
C GLY A 147 -13.38 10.24 21.02
N MET A 148 -12.39 11.10 20.73
CA MET A 148 -11.95 12.15 21.64
C MET A 148 -12.94 13.31 21.80
N SER A 149 -14.06 13.27 21.08
CA SER A 149 -15.11 14.33 21.10
C SER A 149 -14.55 15.74 20.79
N LEU A 150 -13.48 15.80 20.03
CA LEU A 150 -12.92 17.05 19.54
C LEU A 150 -13.87 17.61 18.47
N GLY A 151 -14.45 18.78 18.75
CA GLY A 151 -15.30 19.48 17.79
C GLY A 151 -14.49 20.23 16.72
N GLY A 152 -15.22 20.94 15.83
CA GLY A 152 -14.61 21.89 14.89
C GLY A 152 -14.07 21.27 13.59
N PRO A 153 -13.13 21.96 12.92
CA PRO A 153 -12.62 21.56 11.61
C PRO A 153 -11.98 20.18 11.56
N LEU A 154 -11.25 19.82 12.63
CA LEU A 154 -10.59 18.50 12.72
C LEU A 154 -11.59 17.35 12.70
N ALA A 155 -12.66 17.44 13.50
CA ALA A 155 -13.68 16.39 13.53
C ALA A 155 -14.37 16.24 12.16
N LYS A 156 -14.67 17.36 11.49
CA LYS A 156 -15.27 17.35 10.15
C LYS A 156 -14.36 16.67 9.12
N GLU A 157 -13.07 16.99 9.16
CA GLU A 157 -12.10 16.41 8.24
C GLU A 157 -11.88 14.93 8.53
N THR A 158 -11.75 14.54 9.79
CA THR A 158 -11.65 13.13 10.18
C THR A 158 -12.87 12.33 9.75
N GLN A 159 -14.08 12.91 9.90
CA GLN A 159 -15.32 12.27 9.43
C GLN A 159 -15.33 12.10 7.91
N ARG A 160 -14.82 13.08 7.17
CA ARG A 160 -14.72 13.01 5.71
C ARG A 160 -13.73 11.94 5.25
N VAL A 161 -12.55 11.89 5.88
CA VAL A 161 -11.56 10.83 5.66
C VAL A 161 -12.18 9.46 5.92
N LYS A 162 -12.88 9.29 7.06
CA LYS A 162 -13.54 8.03 7.39
C LYS A 162 -14.59 7.65 6.35
N SER A 163 -15.40 8.60 5.87
CA SER A 163 -16.40 8.37 4.83
C SER A 163 -15.76 7.94 3.51
N PHE A 164 -14.65 8.55 3.12
CA PHE A 164 -13.88 8.17 1.93
C PHE A 164 -13.32 6.75 2.04
N LEU A 165 -12.72 6.40 3.18
CA LEU A 165 -12.19 5.06 3.42
C LEU A 165 -13.27 3.99 3.40
N SER A 166 -14.50 4.33 3.82
CA SER A 166 -15.65 3.42 3.85
C SER A 166 -16.27 3.14 2.48
N ASP A 167 -16.00 3.99 1.50
CA ASP A 167 -16.56 3.82 0.16
C ASP A 167 -15.78 2.77 -0.64
N LYS A 168 -16.34 1.57 -0.76
CA LYS A 168 -15.74 0.42 -1.46
C LYS A 168 -15.44 0.68 -2.94
N ASN A 169 -16.12 1.66 -3.54
CA ASN A 169 -15.90 2.04 -4.94
C ASN A 169 -14.71 2.99 -5.09
N LYS A 170 -14.26 3.61 -4.00
CA LYS A 170 -13.19 4.62 -4.00
C LYS A 170 -11.93 4.13 -3.33
N CYS A 171 -12.05 3.31 -2.28
CA CYS A 171 -10.92 2.91 -1.48
C CYS A 171 -10.96 1.41 -1.13
N CYS A 172 -9.85 0.74 -1.39
CA CYS A 172 -9.63 -0.63 -0.94
C CYS A 172 -8.18 -0.85 -0.52
N SER A 173 -7.96 -1.90 0.25
CA SER A 173 -6.64 -2.31 0.72
C SER A 173 -6.26 -3.67 0.15
N VAL A 174 -4.98 -3.83 -0.17
CA VAL A 174 -4.38 -5.08 -0.61
C VAL A 174 -3.26 -5.43 0.36
N TYR A 175 -3.22 -6.67 0.78
CA TYR A 175 -2.15 -7.18 1.64
C TYR A 175 -1.07 -7.85 0.81
N VAL A 176 0.20 -7.58 1.11
CA VAL A 176 1.34 -8.28 0.53
C VAL A 176 1.92 -9.21 1.56
N ALA A 177 2.15 -10.46 1.20
CA ALA A 177 2.86 -11.48 1.98
C ALA A 177 3.97 -12.12 1.13
N VAL A 178 4.82 -12.90 1.76
CA VAL A 178 5.76 -13.82 1.10
C VAL A 178 5.51 -15.23 1.62
N PRO A 179 5.82 -16.30 0.84
CA PRO A 179 5.56 -17.68 1.25
C PRO A 179 6.60 -18.17 2.25
N GLU A 180 6.64 -17.52 3.40
CA GLU A 180 7.47 -17.84 4.55
C GLU A 180 6.56 -18.08 5.77
N GLU A 181 6.82 -19.12 6.55
CA GLU A 181 5.97 -19.59 7.65
C GLU A 181 5.59 -18.45 8.62
N LEU A 182 6.58 -17.68 9.11
CA LEU A 182 6.33 -16.59 10.04
C LEU A 182 5.53 -15.43 9.41
N VAL A 183 5.73 -15.15 8.12
CA VAL A 183 4.99 -14.09 7.43
C VAL A 183 3.55 -14.52 7.19
N ILE A 184 3.33 -15.77 6.84
CA ILE A 184 1.98 -16.33 6.66
C ILE A 184 1.23 -16.37 7.98
N SER A 185 1.87 -16.82 9.08
CA SER A 185 1.27 -16.80 10.42
C SER A 185 0.84 -15.37 10.81
N GLU A 186 1.75 -14.38 10.66
CA GLU A 186 1.43 -12.98 10.93
C GLU A 186 0.29 -12.45 10.04
N CYS A 187 0.25 -12.86 8.76
CA CYS A 187 -0.82 -12.51 7.83
C CYS A 187 -2.18 -13.03 8.32
N LEU A 188 -2.25 -14.29 8.71
CA LEU A 188 -3.47 -14.95 9.21
C LEU A 188 -3.97 -14.34 10.53
N ASP A 189 -3.06 -13.86 11.37
CA ASP A 189 -3.40 -13.15 12.61
C ASP A 189 -3.86 -11.71 12.33
N PHE A 190 -3.29 -11.08 11.31
CA PHE A 190 -3.53 -9.67 11.01
C PHE A 190 -4.81 -9.42 10.20
N LEU A 191 -5.10 -10.22 9.18
CA LEU A 191 -6.23 -10.01 8.29
C LEU A 191 -7.59 -9.97 9.03
N PRO A 192 -7.87 -10.86 10.00
CA PRO A 192 -9.13 -10.80 10.77
C PRO A 192 -9.24 -9.54 11.63
N ARG A 193 -8.10 -8.99 12.07
CA ARG A 193 -8.08 -7.73 12.83
C ARG A 193 -8.40 -6.55 11.92
N LEU A 194 -7.83 -6.53 10.71
CA LEU A 194 -8.05 -5.48 9.73
C LEU A 194 -9.52 -5.50 9.22
N GLU A 195 -10.09 -6.67 9.01
CA GLU A 195 -11.50 -6.85 8.62
C GLU A 195 -12.49 -6.26 9.63
N LYS A 196 -12.14 -6.25 10.91
CA LYS A 196 -12.99 -5.67 11.97
C LYS A 196 -13.08 -4.14 11.92
N ILE A 197 -12.18 -3.48 11.20
CA ILE A 197 -12.24 -2.03 11.01
C ILE A 197 -13.32 -1.73 9.95
N SER A 198 -14.44 -1.18 10.38
CA SER A 198 -15.67 -1.04 9.57
C SER A 198 -15.50 -0.25 8.26
N HIS A 199 -14.49 0.60 8.19
CA HIS A 199 -14.20 1.44 7.03
C HIS A 199 -13.00 0.95 6.21
N VAL A 200 -12.52 -0.28 6.42
CA VAL A 200 -11.48 -0.88 5.60
C VAL A 200 -12.06 -1.99 4.74
N THR A 201 -11.84 -1.91 3.45
CA THR A 201 -12.22 -2.96 2.48
C THR A 201 -10.97 -3.68 2.00
N LEU A 202 -10.90 -4.99 2.24
CA LEU A 202 -9.86 -5.85 1.69
C LEU A 202 -10.27 -6.29 0.28
N ALA A 203 -9.41 -6.02 -0.71
CA ALA A 203 -9.65 -6.37 -2.11
C ALA A 203 -8.87 -7.61 -2.57
N GLY A 204 -7.76 -7.95 -1.89
CA GLY A 204 -6.95 -9.09 -2.27
C GLY A 204 -5.65 -9.21 -1.51
N LEU A 205 -4.89 -10.26 -1.84
CA LEU A 205 -3.58 -10.57 -1.29
C LEU A 205 -2.59 -10.86 -2.42
N PHE A 206 -1.45 -10.18 -2.40
CA PHE A 206 -0.30 -10.53 -3.22
C PHE A 206 0.65 -11.43 -2.44
N LEU A 207 0.92 -12.62 -2.95
CA LEU A 207 1.95 -13.52 -2.44
C LEU A 207 3.22 -13.29 -3.27
N ASN A 208 4.06 -12.37 -2.79
CA ASN A 208 5.30 -11.98 -3.46
C ASN A 208 6.41 -13.02 -3.24
N LYS A 209 7.45 -12.98 -4.07
CA LYS A 209 8.58 -13.92 -4.03
C LYS A 209 8.16 -15.39 -4.11
N THR A 210 7.11 -15.67 -4.87
CA THR A 210 6.68 -17.04 -5.11
C THR A 210 7.71 -17.74 -6.02
N PRO A 211 8.28 -18.87 -5.60
CA PRO A 211 9.27 -19.57 -6.42
C PRO A 211 8.68 -19.99 -7.78
N PRO A 212 9.44 -19.87 -8.87
CA PRO A 212 8.96 -20.24 -10.19
C PRO A 212 8.61 -21.74 -10.26
N ASN A 213 7.55 -22.04 -10.97
CA ASN A 213 7.04 -23.42 -11.13
C ASN A 213 7.87 -24.19 -12.18
N GLN A 214 9.16 -24.41 -11.90
CA GLN A 214 10.04 -25.15 -12.80
C GLN A 214 10.28 -26.56 -12.25
N ASN A 215 9.79 -27.56 -12.99
CA ASN A 215 10.02 -29.00 -12.69
C ASN A 215 11.48 -29.46 -12.93
N SER A 216 12.39 -28.57 -13.28
CA SER A 216 13.70 -28.88 -13.85
C SER A 216 14.90 -28.69 -12.91
N LEU A 217 14.74 -28.83 -11.60
CA LEU A 217 15.90 -28.93 -10.72
C LEU A 217 16.47 -30.36 -10.78
N VAL A 218 17.14 -30.70 -11.90
CA VAL A 218 17.79 -31.99 -12.10
C VAL A 218 19.26 -31.86 -11.72
N GLY A 219 19.77 -32.84 -10.97
CA GLY A 219 21.16 -32.89 -10.49
C GLY A 219 21.27 -32.97 -8.96
N ALA A 220 22.49 -33.09 -8.46
CA ALA A 220 22.83 -33.12 -7.05
C ALA A 220 23.91 -32.06 -6.79
N SER A 221 23.57 -31.01 -6.03
CA SER A 221 24.51 -30.04 -5.50
C SER A 221 23.92 -29.37 -4.26
N PRO A 222 24.73 -28.84 -3.33
CA PRO A 222 24.23 -28.13 -2.14
C PRO A 222 23.27 -26.99 -2.49
N ALA A 223 23.53 -26.27 -3.59
CA ALA A 223 22.68 -25.18 -4.08
C ALA A 223 21.30 -25.67 -4.55
N LEU A 224 21.27 -26.80 -5.28
CA LEU A 224 20.04 -27.44 -5.72
C LEU A 224 19.23 -27.98 -4.53
N ASP A 225 19.89 -28.55 -3.55
CA ASP A 225 19.23 -29.04 -2.34
C ASP A 225 18.65 -27.90 -1.50
N TYR A 226 19.34 -26.77 -1.43
CA TYR A 226 18.81 -25.54 -0.85
C TYR A 226 17.58 -25.05 -1.61
N ALA A 227 17.66 -24.95 -2.94
CA ALA A 227 16.54 -24.50 -3.78
C ALA A 227 15.31 -25.42 -3.65
N ARG A 228 15.52 -26.73 -3.55
CA ARG A 228 14.43 -27.71 -3.32
C ARG A 228 13.78 -27.52 -1.97
N ARG A 229 14.58 -27.36 -0.88
CA ARG A 229 14.05 -27.09 0.47
C ARG A 229 13.29 -25.76 0.52
N SER A 230 13.84 -24.70 -0.05
CA SER A 230 13.18 -23.40 -0.10
C SER A 230 11.84 -23.46 -0.81
N ARG A 231 11.75 -24.20 -1.94
CA ARG A 231 10.48 -24.42 -2.65
C ARG A 231 9.49 -25.23 -1.86
N ALA A 232 9.94 -26.30 -1.20
CA ALA A 232 9.06 -27.12 -0.36
C ALA A 232 8.47 -26.28 0.78
N SER A 233 9.32 -25.52 1.47
CA SER A 233 8.88 -24.60 2.54
C SER A 233 7.89 -23.53 2.02
N ALA A 234 8.15 -22.94 0.87
CA ALA A 234 7.25 -21.96 0.25
C ALA A 234 5.89 -22.58 -0.14
N ALA A 235 5.90 -23.81 -0.64
CA ALA A 235 4.67 -24.54 -0.98
C ALA A 235 3.86 -24.86 0.28
N GLU A 236 4.51 -25.28 1.35
CA GLU A 236 3.88 -25.55 2.65
C GLU A 236 3.28 -24.27 3.24
N ALA A 237 4.04 -23.17 3.28
CA ALA A 237 3.56 -21.88 3.74
C ALA A 237 2.36 -21.38 2.92
N THR A 238 2.40 -21.55 1.59
CA THR A 238 1.28 -21.20 0.70
C THR A 238 0.04 -22.04 0.99
N ASN A 239 0.23 -23.33 1.28
CA ASN A 239 -0.88 -24.22 1.66
C ASN A 239 -1.47 -23.82 3.01
N SER A 240 -0.62 -23.51 4.01
CA SER A 240 -1.05 -23.00 5.31
C SER A 240 -1.87 -21.72 5.19
N LEU A 241 -1.48 -20.79 4.31
CA LEU A 241 -2.27 -19.60 4.01
C LEU A 241 -3.66 -19.96 3.48
N LYS A 242 -3.75 -20.87 2.51
CA LYS A 242 -5.04 -21.28 1.92
C LYS A 242 -5.96 -21.94 2.95
N VAL A 243 -5.41 -22.82 3.76
CA VAL A 243 -6.14 -23.52 4.84
C VAL A 243 -6.64 -22.48 5.86
N GLY A 244 -5.76 -21.63 6.39
CA GLY A 244 -6.13 -20.62 7.37
C GLY A 244 -7.20 -19.63 6.84
N LEU A 245 -7.11 -19.20 5.58
CA LEU A 245 -8.14 -18.38 4.98
C LEU A 245 -9.47 -19.15 4.79
N SER A 246 -9.43 -20.45 4.47
CA SER A 246 -10.64 -21.27 4.33
C SER A 246 -11.41 -21.43 5.64
N GLU A 247 -10.72 -21.37 6.76
CA GLU A 247 -11.28 -21.44 8.12
C GLU A 247 -11.70 -20.08 8.68
N SER A 248 -11.39 -19.00 7.95
CA SER A 248 -11.69 -17.62 8.34
C SER A 248 -13.11 -17.20 7.95
N SER A 249 -13.43 -15.91 8.10
CA SER A 249 -14.69 -15.30 7.71
C SER A 249 -15.02 -15.52 6.22
N PRO A 250 -16.29 -15.42 5.81
CA PRO A 250 -16.66 -15.51 4.39
C PRO A 250 -15.92 -14.50 3.50
N THR A 251 -15.64 -13.30 3.99
CA THR A 251 -14.89 -12.27 3.26
C THR A 251 -13.46 -12.72 3.01
N LEU A 252 -12.76 -13.16 4.05
CA LEU A 252 -11.37 -13.61 3.95
C LEU A 252 -11.24 -14.89 3.14
N ARG A 253 -12.20 -15.80 3.26
CA ARG A 253 -12.28 -17.04 2.46
C ARG A 253 -12.36 -16.77 0.97
N SER A 254 -13.08 -15.73 0.56
CA SER A 254 -13.27 -15.35 -0.84
C SER A 254 -12.20 -14.38 -1.36
N LEU A 255 -11.21 -14.02 -0.53
CA LEU A 255 -10.19 -13.06 -0.90
C LEU A 255 -9.32 -13.58 -2.05
N PRO A 256 -9.23 -12.87 -3.17
CA PRO A 256 -8.36 -13.29 -4.27
C PRO A 256 -6.88 -13.22 -3.86
N ILE A 257 -6.13 -14.25 -4.27
CA ILE A 257 -4.69 -14.36 -4.02
C ILE A 257 -3.97 -14.37 -5.35
N TRP A 258 -3.03 -13.45 -5.53
CA TRP A 258 -2.16 -13.38 -6.72
C TRP A 258 -0.72 -13.72 -6.33
N GLY A 259 -0.16 -14.75 -6.95
CA GLY A 259 1.26 -15.06 -6.80
C GLY A 259 2.10 -14.11 -7.65
N LEU A 260 3.19 -13.58 -7.11
CA LEU A 260 4.18 -12.79 -7.82
C LEU A 260 5.52 -13.52 -7.78
N PRO A 261 6.25 -13.61 -8.91
CA PRO A 261 7.51 -14.34 -8.94
C PRO A 261 8.58 -13.72 -8.04
N ASP A 262 9.52 -14.53 -7.60
CA ASP A 262 10.73 -14.03 -6.98
C ASP A 262 11.67 -13.50 -8.09
N LEU A 263 11.88 -12.21 -8.10
CA LEU A 263 12.70 -11.52 -9.10
C LEU A 263 14.17 -11.40 -8.68
N GLY A 264 14.50 -11.89 -7.49
CA GLY A 264 15.82 -11.70 -6.90
C GLY A 264 16.11 -10.23 -6.60
N PHE A 265 17.36 -9.83 -6.79
CA PHE A 265 17.80 -8.45 -6.60
C PHE A 265 17.59 -7.65 -7.90
N ILE A 266 16.93 -6.49 -7.77
CA ILE A 266 16.71 -5.57 -8.90
C ILE A 266 17.76 -4.46 -8.79
N ASP A 267 18.73 -4.48 -9.68
CA ASP A 267 19.84 -3.54 -9.77
C ASP A 267 19.75 -2.57 -10.96
N GLU A 268 18.80 -2.81 -11.86
CA GLU A 268 18.50 -1.93 -12.99
C GLU A 268 17.12 -1.26 -12.83
N PRO A 269 16.91 -0.06 -13.43
CA PRO A 269 15.60 0.58 -13.48
C PRO A 269 14.53 -0.32 -14.12
N LEU A 270 13.29 -0.20 -13.63
CA LEU A 270 12.15 -0.93 -14.18
C LEU A 270 11.93 -0.56 -15.65
N LYS A 271 12.01 -1.56 -16.52
CA LYS A 271 11.76 -1.39 -17.95
C LYS A 271 10.26 -1.39 -18.24
N PRO A 272 9.81 -0.75 -19.33
CA PRO A 272 8.42 -0.88 -19.79
C PRO A 272 7.99 -2.35 -19.91
N GLY A 273 6.75 -2.66 -19.54
CA GLY A 273 6.21 -4.01 -19.51
C GLY A 273 6.57 -4.84 -18.28
N PHE A 274 7.40 -4.34 -17.37
CA PHE A 274 7.80 -5.06 -16.16
C PHE A 274 6.59 -5.39 -15.27
N GLY A 275 5.68 -4.44 -15.06
CA GLY A 275 4.47 -4.63 -14.28
C GLY A 275 3.59 -5.74 -14.85
N GLU A 276 3.39 -5.76 -16.16
CA GLU A 276 2.62 -6.81 -16.84
C GLU A 276 3.30 -8.18 -16.71
N GLN A 277 4.60 -8.25 -16.90
CA GLN A 277 5.36 -9.50 -16.76
C GLN A 277 5.20 -10.12 -15.37
N ILE A 278 5.25 -9.30 -14.31
CA ILE A 278 5.12 -9.80 -12.94
C ILE A 278 3.68 -10.22 -12.64
N LEU A 279 2.71 -9.40 -13.00
CA LEU A 279 1.33 -9.61 -12.60
C LEU A 279 0.59 -10.62 -13.50
N THR A 280 1.06 -10.86 -14.72
CA THR A 280 0.47 -11.82 -15.65
C THR A 280 1.17 -13.18 -15.65
N ALA A 281 2.48 -13.23 -15.38
CA ALA A 281 3.27 -14.46 -15.48
C ALA A 281 2.88 -15.55 -14.46
N THR A 282 2.12 -15.23 -13.43
CA THR A 282 1.82 -16.15 -12.35
C THR A 282 0.41 -16.03 -11.80
N ASN A 283 -0.61 -16.08 -12.66
CA ASN A 283 -1.95 -16.32 -12.15
C ASN A 283 -2.26 -17.84 -12.13
N PRO A 284 -1.81 -18.62 -11.12
CA PRO A 284 -2.23 -20.00 -10.94
C PRO A 284 -3.73 -20.11 -10.61
N PHE A 285 -4.41 -18.98 -10.47
CA PHE A 285 -5.82 -18.85 -10.10
C PHE A 285 -6.68 -18.23 -11.21
N ARG A 286 -6.19 -18.15 -12.46
CA ARG A 286 -7.09 -17.89 -13.58
C ARG A 286 -8.16 -18.99 -13.56
N PRO A 287 -9.45 -18.68 -13.41
CA PRO A 287 -10.46 -19.67 -13.65
C PRO A 287 -10.24 -20.15 -15.09
N THR A 288 -10.02 -21.45 -15.26
CA THR A 288 -9.99 -22.12 -16.54
C THR A 288 -11.39 -21.97 -17.14
N GLY A 289 -11.62 -20.94 -17.95
CA GLY A 289 -12.90 -20.76 -18.62
C GLY A 289 -13.33 -19.31 -18.74
N SER A 290 -12.64 -18.54 -19.58
CA SER A 290 -13.26 -17.45 -20.35
C SER A 290 -12.32 -17.16 -21.53
N ARG A 291 -12.59 -17.86 -22.62
CA ARG A 291 -12.28 -17.37 -23.97
C ARG A 291 -13.39 -16.44 -24.39
#